data_3527a73e41b5eaa1ce306c4137bd9c7c
#
_entry.id   3527a73e41b5eaa1ce306c4137bd9c7c
#
_cell.length_a   1.000
_cell.length_b   1.000
_cell.length_c   1.000
_cell.angle_alpha   90.00
_cell.angle_beta   90.00
_cell.angle_gamma   90.00
#
_symmetry.space_group_name_H-M   'P 1'
#
loop_
_entity.id
_entity.type
_entity.pdbx_description
1 polymer ?
#
loop_
_entity_poly.entity_id
_entity_poly.type
_entity_poly.pdbx_seq_one_letter_code
_entity_poly.pdbx_strand_id
1 'polypeptide(L)'
;MLNIKIPKFKFGKIKMNTVEDLDKMNIDYEKIKKEENKKKVGPYEHTNYSTVKEFLEESCAKYPDRPCILEKPDHKSPYQTKTYKEFHEDVYALGTALIKLLNQKNKRVIIIGETQYGWYISYMAMLLGVGIAVPVDRELPENELENVIKRSRATAIIYSPKKEEDIKKVKANIDSVEYFIEMKSDKPLEGKDVGINYLIENGKNIIKSGDDSFKDIEIDK
;
A
#
# COMPACT_ATOMS: atom_id res chain seq x y z
N MET A 1 -35.32 -4.48 6.81
CA MET A 1 -34.27 -5.28 6.13
C MET A 1 -33.15 -5.54 7.15
N LEU A 2 -33.03 -6.80 7.58
CA LEU A 2 -32.03 -7.20 8.58
C LEU A 2 -30.66 -7.30 7.88
N ASN A 3 -29.71 -6.48 8.34
CA ASN A 3 -28.31 -6.59 7.94
C ASN A 3 -27.69 -7.84 8.60
N ILE A 4 -27.74 -8.97 7.93
CA ILE A 4 -27.08 -10.19 8.39
C ILE A 4 -25.62 -10.14 7.95
N LYS A 5 -24.69 -9.88 8.88
CA LYS A 5 -23.25 -10.11 8.66
C LYS A 5 -23.01 -11.62 8.58
N ILE A 6 -22.70 -12.10 7.38
CA ILE A 6 -22.35 -13.52 7.16
C ILE A 6 -20.90 -13.74 7.65
N PRO A 7 -20.65 -14.66 8.62
CA PRO A 7 -19.30 -15.02 9.03
C PRO A 7 -18.55 -15.68 7.87
N LYS A 8 -17.26 -15.35 7.71
CA LYS A 8 -16.39 -16.00 6.71
C LYS A 8 -16.05 -17.43 7.18
N PHE A 9 -16.83 -18.41 6.79
CA PHE A 9 -16.49 -19.82 6.97
C PHE A 9 -15.66 -20.34 5.79
N LYS A 10 -14.62 -21.17 6.11
CA LYS A 10 -13.96 -21.99 5.10
C LYS A 10 -14.90 -23.13 4.69
N PHE A 11 -15.71 -22.91 3.68
CA PHE A 11 -16.45 -23.97 3.02
C PHE A 11 -15.57 -24.60 1.93
N GLY A 12 -15.27 -25.88 2.06
CA GLY A 12 -14.66 -26.64 0.98
C GLY A 12 -15.58 -26.63 -0.24
N LYS A 13 -15.06 -26.25 -1.40
CA LYS A 13 -15.58 -26.43 -2.78
C LYS A 13 -17.08 -26.21 -3.08
N ILE A 14 -17.84 -25.48 -2.27
CA ILE A 14 -19.25 -25.20 -2.57
C ILE A 14 -19.34 -23.77 -3.15
N LYS A 15 -19.74 -23.67 -4.42
CA LYS A 15 -20.09 -22.39 -5.05
C LYS A 15 -21.50 -22.01 -4.59
N MET A 16 -21.63 -21.01 -3.73
CA MET A 16 -22.92 -20.40 -3.40
C MET A 16 -23.12 -19.14 -4.22
N ASN A 17 -24.24 -19.04 -4.90
CA ASN A 17 -24.56 -17.93 -5.79
C ASN A 17 -25.80 -17.12 -5.36
N THR A 18 -26.63 -17.64 -4.45
CA THR A 18 -27.88 -17.00 -4.02
C THR A 18 -28.18 -17.22 -2.53
N VAL A 19 -29.05 -16.36 -1.99
CA VAL A 19 -29.58 -16.50 -0.59
C VAL A 19 -30.33 -17.79 -0.40
N GLU A 20 -31.03 -18.31 -1.44
CA GLU A 20 -31.77 -19.57 -1.43
C GLU A 20 -30.86 -20.81 -1.26
N ASP A 21 -29.60 -20.72 -1.60
CA ASP A 21 -28.63 -21.78 -1.37
C ASP A 21 -28.26 -21.92 0.12
N LEU A 22 -28.41 -20.86 0.90
CA LEU A 22 -28.20 -20.86 2.35
C LEU A 22 -29.34 -21.59 3.10
N ASP A 23 -30.59 -21.39 2.67
CA ASP A 23 -31.76 -22.03 3.30
C ASP A 23 -31.81 -23.55 3.08
N LYS A 24 -31.23 -24.02 1.96
CA LYS A 24 -31.16 -25.47 1.64
C LYS A 24 -30.12 -26.22 2.47
N MET A 25 -29.18 -25.53 3.11
CA MET A 25 -28.09 -26.15 3.88
C MET A 25 -28.47 -26.54 5.30
N ASN A 26 -29.69 -26.25 5.74
CA ASN A 26 -30.17 -26.55 7.10
C ASN A 26 -29.15 -26.19 8.19
N ILE A 27 -28.59 -24.97 8.10
CA ILE A 27 -27.52 -24.51 8.98
C ILE A 27 -28.12 -24.22 10.36
N ASP A 28 -27.69 -24.96 11.36
CA ASP A 28 -28.10 -24.74 12.75
C ASP A 28 -27.38 -23.50 13.31
N TYR A 29 -27.98 -22.34 13.11
CA TYR A 29 -27.45 -21.04 13.59
C TYR A 29 -27.30 -20.99 15.12
N GLU A 30 -28.12 -21.71 15.88
CA GLU A 30 -27.98 -21.76 17.33
C GLU A 30 -26.76 -22.57 17.76
N LYS A 31 -26.42 -23.61 17.02
CA LYS A 31 -25.21 -24.40 17.24
C LYS A 31 -23.96 -23.58 16.92
N ILE A 32 -23.98 -22.83 15.81
CA ILE A 32 -22.88 -21.95 15.43
C ILE A 32 -22.67 -20.85 16.47
N LYS A 33 -23.73 -20.18 16.92
CA LYS A 33 -23.66 -19.19 18.01
C LYS A 33 -23.14 -19.79 19.32
N LYS A 34 -23.53 -21.02 19.66
CA LYS A 34 -22.99 -21.68 20.85
C LYS A 34 -21.52 -22.04 20.74
N GLU A 35 -21.05 -22.40 19.54
CA GLU A 35 -19.62 -22.67 19.30
C GLU A 35 -18.78 -21.38 19.26
N GLU A 36 -19.30 -20.30 18.69
CA GLU A 36 -18.65 -18.97 18.75
C GLU A 36 -18.56 -18.42 20.18
N ASN A 37 -19.63 -18.61 20.98
CA ASN A 37 -19.63 -18.20 22.39
C ASN A 37 -18.75 -19.10 23.29
N LYS A 38 -18.45 -20.34 22.87
CA LYS A 38 -17.49 -21.21 23.58
C LYS A 38 -16.04 -20.82 23.30
N LYS A 39 -15.75 -20.25 22.15
CA LYS A 39 -14.49 -19.54 21.89
C LYS A 39 -14.62 -18.11 22.38
N LYS A 40 -14.68 -17.91 23.70
CA LYS A 40 -14.29 -16.63 24.28
C LYS A 40 -12.82 -16.46 23.93
N VAL A 41 -12.57 -15.90 22.73
CA VAL A 41 -11.31 -15.29 22.42
C VAL A 41 -11.21 -14.17 23.47
N GLY A 42 -10.36 -14.35 24.46
CA GLY A 42 -10.05 -13.29 25.42
C GLY A 42 -9.66 -12.01 24.65
N PRO A 43 -9.70 -10.86 25.28
CA PRO A 43 -9.23 -9.64 24.63
C PRO A 43 -7.85 -9.95 24.08
N TYR A 44 -7.66 -9.67 22.78
CA TYR A 44 -6.33 -9.80 22.16
C TYR A 44 -5.35 -9.02 23.03
N GLU A 45 -4.20 -9.62 23.33
CA GLU A 45 -3.11 -8.86 23.94
C GLU A 45 -2.81 -7.67 23.04
N HIS A 46 -3.02 -6.48 23.56
CA HIS A 46 -2.73 -5.25 22.82
C HIS A 46 -1.26 -4.93 23.02
N THR A 47 -0.51 -4.97 21.94
CA THR A 47 0.84 -4.40 21.92
C THR A 47 0.69 -2.91 21.62
N ASN A 48 1.23 -2.07 22.51
CA ASN A 48 1.30 -0.62 22.26
C ASN A 48 2.55 -0.33 21.43
N TYR A 49 2.35 0.08 20.19
CA TYR A 49 3.44 0.54 19.33
C TYR A 49 3.59 2.04 19.43
N SER A 50 4.83 2.50 19.48
CA SER A 50 5.13 3.93 19.49
C SER A 50 5.14 4.52 18.08
N THR A 51 5.43 3.69 17.08
CA THR A 51 5.55 4.11 15.67
C THR A 51 4.90 3.10 14.72
N VAL A 52 4.54 3.55 13.52
CA VAL A 52 4.08 2.67 12.44
C VAL A 52 5.19 1.70 12.02
N LYS A 53 6.45 2.11 12.14
CA LYS A 53 7.62 1.26 11.84
C LYS A 53 7.66 0.04 12.75
N GLU A 54 7.60 0.23 14.07
CA GLU A 54 7.53 -0.88 15.04
C GLU A 54 6.37 -1.84 14.76
N PHE A 55 5.18 -1.28 14.48
CA PHE A 55 4.00 -2.08 14.13
C PHE A 55 4.22 -2.94 12.90
N LEU A 56 4.78 -2.35 11.82
CA LEU A 56 5.04 -3.07 10.57
C LEU A 56 6.08 -4.16 10.77
N GLU A 57 7.20 -3.84 11.41
CA GLU A 57 8.31 -4.77 11.63
C GLU A 57 7.85 -5.99 12.44
N GLU A 58 7.14 -5.77 13.56
CA GLU A 58 6.63 -6.88 14.36
C GLU A 58 5.59 -7.72 13.60
N SER A 59 4.68 -7.07 12.87
CA SER A 59 3.66 -7.79 12.08
C SER A 59 4.29 -8.66 10.99
N CYS A 60 5.29 -8.14 10.30
CA CYS A 60 6.00 -8.87 9.25
C CYS A 60 6.87 -10.00 9.82
N ALA A 61 7.52 -9.79 10.97
CA ALA A 61 8.29 -10.82 11.66
C ALA A 61 7.39 -11.95 12.19
N LYS A 62 6.20 -11.60 12.70
CA LYS A 62 5.25 -12.57 13.28
C LYS A 62 4.52 -13.41 12.25
N TYR A 63 4.28 -12.85 11.07
CA TYR A 63 3.45 -13.48 10.03
C TYR A 63 4.07 -13.46 8.63
N PRO A 64 5.37 -13.78 8.45
CA PRO A 64 6.10 -13.52 7.20
C PRO A 64 5.44 -14.15 5.97
N ASP A 65 4.95 -15.38 6.09
CA ASP A 65 4.41 -16.15 4.96
C ASP A 65 2.88 -16.01 4.79
N ARG A 66 2.23 -15.21 5.64
CA ARG A 66 0.79 -14.98 5.49
C ARG A 66 0.51 -13.95 4.40
N PRO A 67 -0.63 -14.08 3.70
CA PRO A 67 -1.11 -13.05 2.78
C PRO A 67 -1.28 -11.71 3.52
N CYS A 68 -0.62 -10.67 3.00
CA CYS A 68 -0.74 -9.30 3.46
C CYS A 68 -1.68 -8.50 2.55
N ILE A 69 -1.43 -8.57 1.24
CA ILE A 69 -2.22 -7.87 0.24
C ILE A 69 -2.68 -8.85 -0.84
N LEU A 70 -3.95 -8.75 -1.23
CA LEU A 70 -4.52 -9.44 -2.36
C LEU A 70 -5.00 -8.39 -3.37
N GLU A 71 -4.43 -8.42 -4.55
CA GLU A 71 -4.76 -7.50 -5.64
C GLU A 71 -5.24 -8.29 -6.87
N LYS A 72 -6.18 -7.73 -7.62
CA LYS A 72 -6.54 -8.21 -8.96
C LYS A 72 -6.02 -7.23 -9.99
N PRO A 73 -5.23 -7.68 -10.97
CA PRO A 73 -4.82 -6.83 -12.09
C PRO A 73 -6.02 -6.31 -12.89
N ASP A 74 -7.04 -7.15 -13.06
CA ASP A 74 -8.33 -6.85 -13.66
C ASP A 74 -9.44 -7.74 -13.09
N HIS A 75 -10.70 -7.50 -13.48
CA HIS A 75 -11.86 -8.24 -12.97
C HIS A 75 -11.85 -9.74 -13.32
N LYS A 76 -11.13 -10.16 -14.36
CA LYS A 76 -11.10 -11.55 -14.85
C LYS A 76 -9.90 -12.32 -14.33
N SER A 77 -8.84 -11.63 -13.95
CA SER A 77 -7.61 -12.24 -13.47
C SER A 77 -7.76 -12.85 -12.07
N PRO A 78 -6.99 -13.90 -11.76
CA PRO A 78 -6.91 -14.40 -10.39
C PRO A 78 -6.30 -13.35 -9.46
N TYR A 79 -6.54 -13.51 -8.15
CA TYR A 79 -5.85 -12.69 -7.16
C TYR A 79 -4.35 -12.96 -7.18
N GLN A 80 -3.58 -11.90 -7.24
CA GLN A 80 -2.17 -11.89 -6.93
C GLN A 80 -2.02 -11.62 -5.43
N THR A 81 -1.17 -12.40 -4.79
CA THR A 81 -0.99 -12.31 -3.34
C THR A 81 0.43 -11.87 -3.05
N LYS A 82 0.55 -10.89 -2.17
CA LYS A 82 1.81 -10.50 -1.54
C LYS A 82 1.79 -10.91 -0.08
N THR A 83 2.83 -11.60 0.37
CA THR A 83 3.03 -11.96 1.77
C THR A 83 3.50 -10.77 2.58
N TYR A 84 3.44 -10.85 3.92
CA TYR A 84 4.00 -9.83 4.81
C TYR A 84 5.51 -9.65 4.58
N LYS A 85 6.23 -10.74 4.32
CA LYS A 85 7.66 -10.69 4.00
C LYS A 85 7.93 -9.92 2.72
N GLU A 86 7.26 -10.25 1.62
CA GLU A 86 7.40 -9.55 0.34
C GLU A 86 7.02 -8.08 0.45
N PHE A 87 5.95 -7.78 1.21
CA PHE A 87 5.52 -6.40 1.45
C PHE A 87 6.59 -5.61 2.19
N HIS A 88 7.16 -6.17 3.26
CA HIS A 88 8.25 -5.56 4.00
C HIS A 88 9.48 -5.30 3.11
N GLU A 89 9.90 -6.32 2.37
CA GLU A 89 11.06 -6.23 1.46
C GLU A 89 10.86 -5.12 0.40
N ASP A 90 9.69 -5.04 -0.22
CA ASP A 90 9.37 -4.05 -1.24
C ASP A 90 9.24 -2.62 -0.65
N VAL A 91 8.67 -2.47 0.56
CA VAL A 91 8.61 -1.18 1.28
C VAL A 91 10.01 -0.68 1.62
N TYR A 92 10.88 -1.53 2.13
CA TYR A 92 12.25 -1.16 2.48
C TYR A 92 13.11 -0.86 1.25
N ALA A 93 12.94 -1.64 0.18
CA ALA A 93 13.62 -1.39 -1.08
C ALA A 93 13.20 -0.04 -1.69
N LEU A 94 11.89 0.21 -1.78
CA LEU A 94 11.36 1.47 -2.28
C LEU A 94 11.82 2.66 -1.41
N GLY A 95 11.74 2.52 -0.08
CA GLY A 95 12.19 3.54 0.85
C GLY A 95 13.67 3.89 0.67
N THR A 96 14.52 2.88 0.57
CA THR A 96 15.96 3.05 0.31
C THR A 96 16.22 3.79 -1.01
N ALA A 97 15.54 3.40 -2.09
CA ALA A 97 15.67 4.08 -3.37
C ALA A 97 15.17 5.53 -3.31
N LEU A 98 14.04 5.78 -2.64
CA LEU A 98 13.46 7.12 -2.52
C LEU A 98 14.35 8.08 -1.71
N ILE A 99 14.94 7.65 -0.59
CA ILE A 99 15.85 8.54 0.16
C ILE A 99 17.09 8.92 -0.64
N LYS A 100 17.60 8.01 -1.50
CA LYS A 100 18.71 8.33 -2.41
C LYS A 100 18.27 9.26 -3.54
N LEU A 101 17.11 9.00 -4.13
CA LEU A 101 16.57 9.81 -5.23
C LEU A 101 16.25 11.24 -4.78
N LEU A 102 15.58 11.38 -3.64
CA LEU A 102 15.13 12.68 -3.13
C LEU A 102 16.24 13.47 -2.40
N ASN A 103 17.29 12.78 -1.98
CA ASN A 103 18.53 13.35 -1.40
C ASN A 103 18.33 14.39 -0.27
N GLN A 104 17.19 14.41 0.40
CA GLN A 104 16.89 15.31 1.54
C GLN A 104 15.82 14.71 2.44
N LYS A 105 15.89 15.00 3.75
CA LYS A 105 14.83 14.67 4.71
C LYS A 105 13.62 15.59 4.53
N ASN A 106 12.45 15.10 4.94
CA ASN A 106 11.19 15.88 4.98
C ASN A 106 10.66 16.35 3.61
N LYS A 107 11.08 15.73 2.51
CA LYS A 107 10.47 15.98 1.20
C LYS A 107 9.00 15.58 1.24
N ARG A 108 8.15 16.35 0.58
CA ARG A 108 6.73 16.04 0.44
C ARG A 108 6.51 15.32 -0.87
N VAL A 109 5.84 14.17 -0.78
CA VAL A 109 5.53 13.35 -1.94
C VAL A 109 4.04 13.15 -2.05
N ILE A 110 3.47 13.58 -3.16
CA ILE A 110 2.07 13.31 -3.49
C ILE A 110 1.93 11.86 -3.89
N ILE A 111 0.87 11.20 -3.39
CA ILE A 111 0.48 9.85 -3.81
C ILE A 111 -0.95 9.94 -4.31
N ILE A 112 -1.15 9.72 -5.62
CA ILE A 112 -2.45 9.84 -6.27
C ILE A 112 -2.75 8.64 -7.17
N GLY A 113 -3.92 8.10 -7.05
CA GLY A 113 -4.39 6.97 -7.87
C GLY A 113 -5.31 6.03 -7.13
N GLU A 114 -5.67 4.94 -7.80
CA GLU A 114 -6.46 3.88 -7.20
C GLU A 114 -5.70 3.19 -6.10
N THR A 115 -6.45 2.66 -5.12
CA THR A 115 -5.91 1.80 -4.07
C THR A 115 -5.39 0.50 -4.68
N GLN A 116 -4.07 0.39 -4.78
CA GLN A 116 -3.35 -0.73 -5.38
C GLN A 116 -2.03 -0.97 -4.63
N TYR A 117 -1.34 -2.07 -4.94
CA TYR A 117 -0.09 -2.44 -4.25
C TYR A 117 0.93 -1.31 -4.24
N GLY A 118 1.19 -0.68 -5.40
CA GLY A 118 2.12 0.45 -5.51
C GLY A 118 1.75 1.65 -4.62
N TRP A 119 0.45 1.89 -4.41
CA TRP A 119 -0.02 2.93 -3.51
C TRP A 119 0.33 2.62 -2.05
N TYR A 120 0.07 1.37 -1.61
CA TYR A 120 0.34 0.94 -0.23
C TYR A 120 1.83 0.99 0.12
N ILE A 121 2.69 0.42 -0.75
CA ILE A 121 4.13 0.42 -0.49
C ILE A 121 4.71 1.83 -0.49
N SER A 122 4.21 2.72 -1.35
CA SER A 122 4.62 4.13 -1.39
C SER A 122 4.24 4.85 -0.10
N TYR A 123 2.99 4.70 0.33
CA TYR A 123 2.52 5.33 1.56
C TYR A 123 3.29 4.84 2.79
N MET A 124 3.51 3.52 2.89
CA MET A 124 4.29 2.94 3.98
C MET A 124 5.75 3.40 3.97
N ALA A 125 6.42 3.43 2.81
CA ALA A 125 7.79 3.93 2.71
C ALA A 125 7.91 5.38 3.22
N MET A 126 6.93 6.24 2.90
CA MET A 126 6.88 7.60 3.42
C MET A 126 6.74 7.63 4.94
N LEU A 127 5.82 6.84 5.52
CA LEU A 127 5.59 6.76 6.97
C LEU A 127 6.80 6.19 7.73
N LEU A 128 7.62 5.37 7.07
CA LEU A 128 8.82 4.78 7.64
C LEU A 128 10.06 5.68 7.53
N GLY A 129 9.90 6.92 7.09
CA GLY A 129 10.95 7.92 7.21
C GLY A 129 11.51 8.50 5.91
N VAL A 130 10.95 8.19 4.73
CA VAL A 130 11.33 8.88 3.49
C VAL A 130 11.02 10.38 3.58
N GLY A 131 9.84 10.73 4.15
CA GLY A 131 9.41 12.10 4.22
C GLY A 131 7.93 12.24 4.57
N ILE A 132 7.27 13.24 4.04
CA ILE A 132 5.87 13.56 4.31
C ILE A 132 4.99 13.08 3.15
N ALA A 133 4.14 12.09 3.42
CA ALA A 133 3.13 11.66 2.46
C ALA A 133 2.03 12.71 2.32
N VAL A 134 1.65 13.01 1.09
CA VAL A 134 0.51 13.85 0.74
C VAL A 134 -0.46 13.01 -0.10
N PRO A 135 -1.29 12.17 0.52
CA PRO A 135 -2.28 11.39 -0.22
C PRO A 135 -3.34 12.32 -0.78
N VAL A 136 -3.65 12.12 -2.06
CA VAL A 136 -4.59 12.97 -2.81
C VAL A 136 -5.69 12.11 -3.40
N ASP A 137 -6.92 12.60 -3.35
CA ASP A 137 -8.06 11.92 -3.95
C ASP A 137 -7.84 11.75 -5.46
N ARG A 138 -8.01 10.52 -5.94
CA ARG A 138 -7.87 10.20 -7.36
C ARG A 138 -8.85 10.94 -8.27
N GLU A 139 -10.01 11.34 -7.75
CA GLU A 139 -11.03 12.05 -8.50
C GLU A 139 -10.80 13.56 -8.56
N LEU A 140 -9.70 14.05 -7.95
CA LEU A 140 -9.38 15.48 -7.93
C LEU A 140 -9.18 16.01 -9.35
N PRO A 141 -9.89 17.10 -9.74
CA PRO A 141 -9.69 17.75 -11.04
C PRO A 141 -8.27 18.30 -11.21
N GLU A 142 -7.83 18.40 -12.46
CA GLU A 142 -6.47 18.83 -12.81
C GLU A 142 -6.07 20.18 -12.18
N ASN A 143 -6.92 21.19 -12.28
CA ASN A 143 -6.66 22.52 -11.72
C ASN A 143 -6.52 22.50 -10.19
N GLU A 144 -7.27 21.63 -9.51
CA GLU A 144 -7.16 21.45 -8.07
C GLU A 144 -5.90 20.65 -7.70
N LEU A 145 -5.53 19.66 -8.52
CA LEU A 145 -4.27 18.93 -8.35
C LEU A 145 -3.07 19.87 -8.43
N GLU A 146 -3.03 20.78 -9.41
CA GLU A 146 -1.98 21.80 -9.49
C GLU A 146 -1.92 22.68 -8.23
N ASN A 147 -3.08 23.10 -7.71
CA ASN A 147 -3.16 23.88 -6.48
C ASN A 147 -2.62 23.10 -5.27
N VAL A 148 -2.95 21.81 -5.16
CA VAL A 148 -2.44 20.93 -4.09
C VAL A 148 -0.92 20.80 -4.20
N ILE A 149 -0.37 20.60 -5.40
CA ILE A 149 1.07 20.50 -5.63
C ILE A 149 1.78 21.78 -5.18
N LYS A 150 1.29 22.95 -5.62
CA LYS A 150 1.86 24.26 -5.24
C LYS A 150 1.79 24.50 -3.73
N ARG A 151 0.64 24.24 -3.12
CA ARG A 151 0.42 24.48 -1.68
C ARG A 151 1.18 23.51 -0.78
N SER A 152 1.24 22.23 -1.16
CA SER A 152 1.99 21.22 -0.42
C SER A 152 3.51 21.38 -0.59
N ARG A 153 3.96 22.09 -1.62
CA ARG A 153 5.37 22.15 -2.04
C ARG A 153 5.94 20.75 -2.27
N ALA A 154 5.14 19.90 -2.90
CA ALA A 154 5.56 18.53 -3.21
C ALA A 154 6.74 18.54 -4.18
N THR A 155 7.72 17.69 -3.90
CA THR A 155 8.92 17.53 -4.73
C THR A 155 8.85 16.33 -5.64
N ALA A 156 7.98 15.37 -5.32
CA ALA A 156 7.72 14.22 -6.18
C ALA A 156 6.23 13.85 -6.17
N ILE A 157 5.81 13.19 -7.22
CA ILE A 157 4.46 12.65 -7.38
C ILE A 157 4.57 11.18 -7.73
N ILE A 158 3.96 10.31 -6.92
CA ILE A 158 3.77 8.90 -7.21
C ILE A 158 2.33 8.73 -7.69
N TYR A 159 2.15 8.24 -8.90
CA TYR A 159 0.83 8.21 -9.52
C TYR A 159 0.50 6.86 -10.19
N SER A 160 -0.79 6.54 -10.25
CA SER A 160 -1.25 5.35 -10.96
C SER A 160 -1.25 5.58 -12.48
N PRO A 161 -1.12 4.53 -13.31
CA PRO A 161 -1.15 4.65 -14.77
C PRO A 161 -2.41 5.35 -15.30
N LYS A 162 -3.55 5.24 -14.61
CA LYS A 162 -4.78 5.93 -15.02
C LYS A 162 -4.73 7.45 -14.84
N LYS A 163 -3.76 7.96 -14.09
CA LYS A 163 -3.53 9.39 -13.91
C LYS A 163 -2.49 9.97 -14.87
N GLU A 164 -1.98 9.17 -15.80
CA GLU A 164 -0.90 9.57 -16.72
C GLU A 164 -1.25 10.85 -17.50
N GLU A 165 -2.47 10.96 -18.03
CA GLU A 165 -2.89 12.13 -18.82
C GLU A 165 -2.97 13.40 -17.96
N ASP A 166 -3.50 13.29 -16.73
CA ASP A 166 -3.54 14.44 -15.80
C ASP A 166 -2.11 14.86 -15.41
N ILE A 167 -1.23 13.90 -15.19
CA ILE A 167 0.18 14.17 -14.85
C ILE A 167 0.94 14.79 -16.03
N LYS A 168 0.68 14.41 -17.28
CA LYS A 168 1.27 15.06 -18.47
C LYS A 168 0.96 16.56 -18.50
N LYS A 169 -0.27 16.93 -18.18
CA LYS A 169 -0.67 18.34 -18.12
C LYS A 169 -0.01 19.08 -16.95
N VAL A 170 0.03 18.45 -15.77
CA VAL A 170 0.76 18.97 -14.60
C VAL A 170 2.22 19.25 -14.93
N LYS A 171 2.89 18.35 -15.65
CA LYS A 171 4.28 18.52 -16.07
C LYS A 171 4.51 19.76 -16.92
N ALA A 172 3.53 20.11 -17.77
CA ALA A 172 3.61 21.29 -18.62
C ALA A 172 3.50 22.61 -17.83
N ASN A 173 2.87 22.59 -16.65
CA ASN A 173 2.49 23.79 -15.89
C ASN A 173 3.26 23.96 -14.58
N ILE A 174 4.00 22.94 -14.11
CA ILE A 174 4.65 22.94 -12.80
C ILE A 174 6.08 22.45 -12.88
N ASP A 175 7.01 23.35 -12.70
CA ASP A 175 8.45 23.08 -12.71
C ASP A 175 9.02 22.60 -11.35
N SER A 176 8.29 22.87 -10.26
CA SER A 176 8.75 22.59 -8.88
C SER A 176 8.85 21.11 -8.53
N VAL A 177 8.20 20.23 -9.29
CA VAL A 177 8.27 18.79 -9.10
C VAL A 177 9.55 18.25 -9.72
N GLU A 178 10.35 17.58 -8.91
CA GLU A 178 11.64 17.00 -9.31
C GLU A 178 11.49 15.63 -9.96
N TYR A 179 10.49 14.81 -9.47
CA TYR A 179 10.30 13.45 -9.95
C TYR A 179 8.82 13.08 -10.10
N PHE A 180 8.54 12.33 -11.17
CA PHE A 180 7.26 11.72 -11.47
C PHE A 180 7.43 10.20 -11.50
N ILE A 181 6.81 9.52 -10.54
CA ILE A 181 7.02 8.08 -10.29
C ILE A 181 5.74 7.35 -10.67
N GLU A 182 5.79 6.57 -11.74
CA GLU A 182 4.63 5.82 -12.21
C GLU A 182 4.54 4.46 -11.51
N MET A 183 3.39 4.17 -10.87
CA MET A 183 3.10 2.86 -10.32
C MET A 183 2.99 1.80 -11.42
N LYS A 184 3.38 0.56 -11.14
CA LYS A 184 3.39 -0.59 -12.11
C LYS A 184 4.30 -0.41 -13.31
N SER A 185 5.22 0.52 -13.30
CA SER A 185 6.14 0.80 -14.38
C SER A 185 7.56 0.34 -14.05
N ASP A 186 8.23 -0.26 -15.03
CA ASP A 186 9.64 -0.67 -14.96
C ASP A 186 10.58 0.37 -15.59
N LYS A 187 10.05 1.55 -15.98
CA LYS A 187 10.81 2.59 -16.68
C LYS A 187 11.99 3.04 -15.83
N PRO A 188 13.24 3.01 -16.38
CA PRO A 188 14.40 3.57 -15.70
C PRO A 188 14.26 5.08 -15.57
N LEU A 189 15.07 5.67 -14.68
CA LEU A 189 15.08 7.12 -14.52
C LEU A 189 15.53 7.80 -15.82
N GLU A 190 14.64 8.61 -16.39
CA GLU A 190 14.89 9.40 -17.59
C GLU A 190 14.35 10.82 -17.38
N GLY A 191 15.25 11.79 -17.26
CA GLY A 191 14.89 13.15 -16.86
C GLY A 191 14.26 13.17 -15.47
N LYS A 192 12.95 13.48 -15.41
CA LYS A 192 12.17 13.50 -14.15
C LYS A 192 11.28 12.26 -13.97
N ASP A 193 11.23 11.37 -14.94
CA ASP A 193 10.31 10.23 -14.98
C ASP A 193 10.98 8.93 -14.57
N VAL A 194 10.30 8.13 -13.74
CA VAL A 194 10.80 6.83 -13.30
C VAL A 194 9.64 5.89 -12.93
N GLY A 195 9.83 4.59 -13.15
CA GLY A 195 8.91 3.56 -12.73
C GLY A 195 9.16 3.08 -11.30
N ILE A 196 8.09 2.79 -10.57
CA ILE A 196 8.20 2.31 -9.18
C ILE A 196 8.92 0.97 -9.08
N ASN A 197 8.70 0.04 -10.04
CA ASN A 197 9.34 -1.26 -10.03
C ASN A 197 10.86 -1.13 -10.23
N TYR A 198 11.27 -0.22 -11.11
CA TYR A 198 12.70 0.10 -11.26
C TYR A 198 13.32 0.61 -9.95
N LEU A 199 12.61 1.49 -9.23
CA LEU A 199 13.08 1.98 -7.94
C LEU A 199 13.18 0.84 -6.90
N ILE A 200 12.22 -0.07 -6.86
CA ILE A 200 12.25 -1.23 -5.97
C ILE A 200 13.47 -2.10 -6.26
N GLU A 201 13.72 -2.45 -7.52
CA GLU A 201 14.88 -3.27 -7.88
C GLU A 201 16.21 -2.55 -7.59
N ASN A 202 16.28 -1.26 -7.84
CA ASN A 202 17.44 -0.46 -7.48
C ASN A 202 17.67 -0.43 -5.97
N GLY A 203 16.61 -0.23 -5.19
CA GLY A 203 16.68 -0.27 -3.73
C GLY A 203 17.14 -1.63 -3.18
N LYS A 204 16.65 -2.74 -3.76
CA LYS A 204 17.15 -4.09 -3.42
C LYS A 204 18.65 -4.24 -3.66
N ASN A 205 19.15 -3.70 -4.76
CA ASN A 205 20.57 -3.73 -5.07
C ASN A 205 21.40 -2.87 -4.10
N ILE A 206 20.91 -1.70 -3.73
CA ILE A 206 21.52 -0.82 -2.73
C ILE A 206 21.60 -1.53 -1.37
N ILE A 207 20.52 -2.14 -0.91
CA ILE A 207 20.50 -2.92 0.35
C ILE A 207 21.48 -4.10 0.28
N LYS A 208 21.51 -4.83 -0.83
CA LYS A 208 22.46 -5.94 -1.02
C LYS A 208 23.93 -5.49 -0.97
N SER A 209 24.23 -4.23 -1.31
CA SER A 209 25.56 -3.65 -1.19
C SER A 209 25.93 -3.23 0.25
N GLY A 210 25.03 -3.45 1.21
CA GLY A 210 25.26 -3.14 2.63
C GLY A 210 24.80 -1.76 3.08
N ASP A 211 23.93 -1.09 2.33
CA ASP A 211 23.35 0.18 2.75
C ASP A 211 22.09 -0.03 3.60
N ASP A 212 22.21 0.26 4.89
CA ASP A 212 21.11 0.19 5.86
C ASP A 212 20.50 1.58 6.18
N SER A 213 20.85 2.61 5.41
CA SER A 213 20.50 4.01 5.71
C SER A 213 19.01 4.26 5.90
N PHE A 214 18.12 3.55 5.19
CA PHE A 214 16.68 3.66 5.39
C PHE A 214 16.20 2.90 6.62
N LYS A 215 16.78 1.72 6.87
CA LYS A 215 16.46 0.89 8.05
C LYS A 215 16.80 1.62 9.34
N ASP A 216 17.89 2.36 9.35
CA ASP A 216 18.40 3.07 10.54
C ASP A 216 17.72 4.43 10.78
N ILE A 217 16.73 4.83 9.97
CA ILE A 217 16.00 6.07 10.21
C ILE A 217 15.20 5.94 11.50
N GLU A 218 15.47 6.85 12.44
CA GLU A 218 14.64 7.06 13.63
C GLU A 218 13.44 7.94 13.25
N ILE A 219 12.26 7.56 13.73
CA ILE A 219 11.02 8.29 13.50
C ILE A 219 10.66 9.00 14.80
N ASP A 220 10.49 10.32 14.72
CA ASP A 220 10.03 11.12 15.84
C ASP A 220 8.61 10.70 16.28
N LYS A 221 8.39 10.68 17.60
CA LYS A 221 7.12 10.29 18.23
C LYS A 221 6.11 11.42 18.22
#